data_e804acc54db2e36b8f4eac0f909e6b58
#
_entry.id   e804acc54db2e36b8f4eac0f909e6b58
#
_cell.length_a   1.000
_cell.length_b   1.000
_cell.length_c   1.000
_cell.angle_alpha   90.00
_cell.angle_beta   90.00
_cell.angle_gamma   90.00
#
_symmetry.space_group_name_H-M   'P 1'
#
loop_
_entity.id
_entity.type
_entity.pdbx_description
1 polymer ?
#
loop_
_entity_poly.entity_id
_entity_poly.type
_entity_poly.pdbx_seq_one_letter_code
_entity_poly.pdbx_strand_id
1 'polypeptide(L)'
;MKKIVWSVVALLAMASPSLAQDKKGYIGISLGPSIPLGDLASKDIDNESAGFATSGAIFDISVAYKLGKGPFGITAMLRGQANPMDAQAFVDGIANQNPGVYWTVESEGWSAGGWMLGGFGSFSISPKASFEPRAMIGFVNAVSPNITITGSANGSSIWVKQGTASAFTFSYLLGAGFKFDLGQKFYLLTNLDYLGSNPEFSNIDITASDGSRSKSTVSQPMGTLNWGLGVALKI
;
A
#
# COMPACT_ATOMS: atom_id res chain seq x y z
N MET A 1 14.15 -13.09 8.48
CA MET A 1 12.78 -13.47 8.13
C MET A 1 12.18 -14.56 9.03
N LYS A 2 12.84 -15.73 9.29
CA LYS A 2 12.29 -16.79 10.16
C LYS A 2 11.94 -16.31 11.59
N LYS A 3 12.72 -15.42 12.20
CA LYS A 3 12.47 -14.91 13.57
C LYS A 3 11.21 -14.04 13.68
N ILE A 4 10.87 -13.28 12.63
CA ILE A 4 9.66 -12.42 12.58
C ILE A 4 8.40 -13.28 12.50
N VAL A 5 8.42 -14.36 11.71
CA VAL A 5 7.28 -15.29 11.59
C VAL A 5 6.98 -15.96 12.94
N TRP A 6 8.00 -16.38 13.69
CA TRP A 6 7.81 -16.98 15.02
C TRP A 6 7.30 -15.99 16.06
N SER A 7 7.69 -14.70 15.96
CA SER A 7 7.17 -13.65 16.87
C SER A 7 5.69 -13.36 16.61
N VAL A 8 5.24 -13.37 15.36
CA VAL A 8 3.82 -13.22 14.99
C VAL A 8 3.00 -14.43 15.43
N VAL A 9 3.53 -15.65 15.27
CA VAL A 9 2.87 -16.87 15.74
C VAL A 9 2.79 -16.90 17.27
N ALA A 10 3.82 -16.45 17.99
CA ALA A 10 3.80 -16.36 19.46
C ALA A 10 2.79 -15.32 19.98
N LEU A 11 2.64 -14.17 19.30
CA LEU A 11 1.62 -13.16 19.61
C LEU A 11 0.20 -13.71 19.40
N LEU A 12 -0.04 -14.48 18.34
CA LEU A 12 -1.31 -15.16 18.08
C LEU A 12 -1.61 -16.26 19.11
N ALA A 13 -0.59 -16.94 19.62
CA ALA A 13 -0.73 -17.99 20.65
C ALA A 13 -1.03 -17.44 22.05
N MET A 14 -0.61 -16.22 22.38
CA MET A 14 -0.90 -15.56 23.65
C MET A 14 -2.35 -15.03 23.76
N ALA A 15 -3.08 -14.95 22.67
CA ALA A 15 -4.50 -14.62 22.66
C ALA A 15 -5.37 -15.83 23.02
N SER A 16 -5.08 -16.51 24.16
CA SER A 16 -5.94 -17.59 24.67
C SER A 16 -7.25 -17.02 25.19
N PRO A 17 -8.40 -17.33 24.60
CA PRO A 17 -9.66 -16.75 25.03
C PRO A 17 -10.10 -17.35 26.36
N SER A 18 -10.36 -16.52 27.33
CA SER A 18 -11.22 -16.83 28.45
C SER A 18 -12.64 -17.14 27.92
N LEU A 19 -13.12 -18.35 28.07
CA LEU A 19 -14.27 -18.97 27.40
C LEU A 19 -15.66 -18.49 27.87
N ALA A 20 -15.81 -17.25 28.40
CA ALA A 20 -17.08 -16.80 28.96
C ALA A 20 -17.41 -15.30 28.76
N GLN A 21 -16.75 -14.57 27.87
CA GLN A 21 -17.08 -13.16 27.58
C GLN A 21 -17.62 -13.00 26.17
N ASP A 22 -18.64 -12.13 26.01
CA ASP A 22 -19.08 -11.63 24.71
C ASP A 22 -17.83 -11.14 23.92
N LYS A 23 -17.50 -11.83 22.85
CA LYS A 23 -16.31 -11.55 22.04
C LYS A 23 -16.45 -10.17 21.42
N LYS A 24 -15.71 -9.20 21.99
CA LYS A 24 -15.82 -7.77 21.61
C LYS A 24 -14.86 -7.35 20.52
N GLY A 25 -13.94 -8.23 20.14
CA GLY A 25 -12.91 -7.89 19.18
C GLY A 25 -12.61 -9.01 18.20
N TYR A 26 -11.68 -8.70 17.29
CA TYR A 26 -11.10 -9.68 16.37
C TYR A 26 -9.67 -9.32 15.99
N ILE A 27 -8.91 -10.34 15.61
CA ILE A 27 -7.61 -10.21 14.94
C ILE A 27 -7.78 -10.81 13.56
N GLY A 28 -7.49 -10.05 12.51
CA GLY A 28 -7.71 -10.45 11.12
C GLY A 28 -6.48 -10.30 10.26
N ILE A 29 -6.45 -11.09 9.20
CA ILE A 29 -5.55 -10.94 8.07
C ILE A 29 -6.37 -10.77 6.81
N SER A 30 -5.95 -9.91 5.91
CA SER A 30 -6.58 -9.72 4.60
C SER A 30 -5.54 -9.45 3.52
N LEU A 31 -5.92 -9.76 2.30
CA LEU A 31 -5.14 -9.49 1.09
C LEU A 31 -6.09 -9.07 -0.04
N GLY A 32 -5.55 -8.42 -1.04
CA GLY A 32 -6.36 -8.02 -2.20
C GLY A 32 -5.65 -7.03 -3.11
N PRO A 33 -6.35 -6.54 -4.13
CA PRO A 33 -5.80 -5.56 -5.06
C PRO A 33 -5.64 -4.17 -4.44
N SER A 34 -4.61 -3.47 -4.92
CA SER A 34 -4.35 -2.05 -4.71
C SER A 34 -4.45 -1.35 -6.06
N ILE A 35 -5.32 -0.38 -6.17
CA ILE A 35 -5.56 0.41 -7.38
C ILE A 35 -5.02 1.81 -7.15
N PRO A 36 -3.92 2.22 -7.83
CA PRO A 36 -3.39 3.57 -7.70
C PRO A 36 -4.35 4.60 -8.29
N LEU A 37 -4.36 5.81 -7.72
CA LEU A 37 -5.22 6.92 -8.10
C LEU A 37 -4.42 8.22 -8.20
N GLY A 38 -4.96 9.19 -8.94
CA GLY A 38 -4.38 10.53 -9.07
C GLY A 38 -2.98 10.49 -9.69
N ASP A 39 -2.06 11.27 -9.15
CA ASP A 39 -0.70 11.39 -9.66
C ASP A 39 0.07 10.06 -9.64
N LEU A 40 -0.16 9.20 -8.64
CA LEU A 40 0.47 7.89 -8.60
C LEU A 40 0.11 7.02 -9.81
N ALA A 41 -1.13 7.11 -10.31
CA ALA A 41 -1.61 6.39 -11.48
C ALA A 41 -1.36 7.12 -12.81
N SER A 42 -1.01 8.41 -12.76
CA SER A 42 -0.78 9.23 -13.95
C SER A 42 0.32 8.64 -14.82
N LYS A 43 0.08 8.64 -16.13
CA LYS A 43 1.02 8.21 -17.18
C LYS A 43 1.42 9.36 -18.08
N ASP A 44 1.12 10.57 -17.68
CA ASP A 44 1.47 11.79 -18.40
C ASP A 44 2.92 12.13 -18.12
N ILE A 45 3.78 12.06 -19.15
CA ILE A 45 5.21 12.34 -19.03
C ILE A 45 5.50 13.82 -18.72
N ASP A 46 4.56 14.72 -19.01
CA ASP A 46 4.68 16.15 -18.73
C ASP A 46 4.24 16.50 -17.29
N ASN A 47 3.65 15.54 -16.56
CA ASN A 47 3.34 15.68 -15.15
C ASN A 47 4.53 15.21 -14.30
N GLU A 48 5.24 16.14 -13.66
CA GLU A 48 6.40 15.87 -12.80
C GLU A 48 6.08 14.93 -11.62
N SER A 49 4.82 14.81 -11.24
CA SER A 49 4.34 13.92 -10.18
C SER A 49 3.77 12.60 -10.71
N ALA A 50 3.87 12.31 -12.01
CA ALA A 50 3.36 11.06 -12.58
C ALA A 50 4.10 9.85 -12.04
N GLY A 51 3.39 8.96 -11.33
CA GLY A 51 3.97 7.77 -10.73
C GLY A 51 4.02 6.55 -11.66
N PHE A 52 3.29 6.57 -12.77
CA PHE A 52 3.17 5.44 -13.73
C PHE A 52 2.79 4.12 -13.05
N ALA A 53 2.20 4.16 -11.85
CA ALA A 53 1.83 2.96 -11.12
C ALA A 53 0.64 2.26 -11.76
N THR A 54 0.66 0.93 -11.67
CA THR A 54 -0.45 0.06 -12.06
C THR A 54 -1.03 -0.67 -10.86
N SER A 55 -2.14 -1.38 -11.09
CA SER A 55 -2.76 -2.17 -10.04
C SER A 55 -1.79 -3.19 -9.47
N GLY A 56 -1.74 -3.25 -8.16
CA GLY A 56 -0.87 -4.11 -7.39
C GLY A 56 -1.62 -4.87 -6.30
N ALA A 57 -0.99 -5.06 -5.16
CA ALA A 57 -1.54 -5.86 -4.07
C ALA A 57 -1.32 -5.20 -2.70
N ILE A 58 -2.23 -5.53 -1.76
CA ILE A 58 -2.10 -5.26 -0.33
C ILE A 58 -2.09 -6.54 0.48
N PHE A 59 -1.44 -6.44 1.65
CA PHE A 59 -1.55 -7.39 2.74
C PHE A 59 -1.74 -6.63 4.05
N ASP A 60 -2.77 -7.00 4.83
CA ASP A 60 -3.10 -6.36 6.10
C ASP A 60 -3.13 -7.37 7.24
N ILE A 61 -2.64 -6.93 8.41
CA ILE A 61 -2.93 -7.53 9.71
C ILE A 61 -3.67 -6.48 10.53
N SER A 62 -4.86 -6.79 11.03
CA SER A 62 -5.70 -5.85 11.75
C SER A 62 -6.18 -6.40 13.09
N VAL A 63 -6.33 -5.52 14.05
CA VAL A 63 -6.98 -5.78 15.33
C VAL A 63 -8.08 -4.75 15.51
N ALA A 64 -9.27 -5.20 15.89
CA ALA A 64 -10.39 -4.33 16.19
C ALA A 64 -11.05 -4.73 17.50
N TYR A 65 -11.41 -3.73 18.31
CA TYR A 65 -12.04 -3.95 19.61
C TYR A 65 -13.16 -2.95 19.85
N LYS A 66 -14.38 -3.44 20.13
CA LYS A 66 -15.57 -2.62 20.42
C LYS A 66 -15.50 -2.04 21.84
N LEU A 67 -15.79 -0.76 21.98
CA LEU A 67 -15.83 -0.07 23.25
C LEU A 67 -17.24 -0.16 23.87
N GLY A 68 -17.32 -0.78 25.03
CA GLY A 68 -18.59 -0.89 25.75
C GLY A 68 -19.65 -1.73 25.02
N LYS A 69 -20.92 -1.27 25.10
CA LYS A 69 -22.09 -1.91 24.48
C LYS A 69 -22.50 -1.25 23.15
N GLY A 70 -21.87 -0.13 22.78
CA GLY A 70 -22.20 0.62 21.57
C GLY A 70 -21.63 0.02 20.28
N PRO A 71 -21.93 0.64 19.14
CA PRO A 71 -21.41 0.17 17.85
C PRO A 71 -19.95 0.58 17.59
N PHE A 72 -19.39 1.50 18.36
CA PHE A 72 -18.07 2.08 18.10
C PHE A 72 -16.94 1.29 18.76
N GLY A 73 -15.76 1.35 18.14
CA GLY A 73 -14.55 0.69 18.60
C GLY A 73 -13.28 1.36 18.09
N ILE A 74 -12.16 0.81 18.54
CA ILE A 74 -10.82 1.18 18.09
C ILE A 74 -10.24 0.07 17.23
N THR A 75 -9.42 0.44 16.27
CA THR A 75 -8.76 -0.50 15.37
C THR A 75 -7.32 -0.09 15.13
N ALA A 76 -6.45 -1.09 15.00
CA ALA A 76 -5.07 -0.93 14.58
C ALA A 76 -4.80 -1.84 13.41
N MET A 77 -3.89 -1.43 12.50
CA MET A 77 -3.56 -2.16 11.29
C MET A 77 -2.08 -2.03 10.98
N LEU A 78 -1.49 -3.12 10.51
CA LEU A 78 -0.23 -3.15 9.77
C LEU A 78 -0.57 -3.43 8.32
N ARG A 79 -0.08 -2.60 7.39
CA ARG A 79 -0.31 -2.73 5.95
C ARG A 79 1.00 -2.81 5.20
N GLY A 80 1.09 -3.74 4.27
CA GLY A 80 2.06 -3.77 3.19
C GLY A 80 1.35 -3.61 1.86
N GLN A 81 1.95 -2.82 0.96
CA GLN A 81 1.40 -2.52 -0.36
C GLN A 81 2.51 -2.51 -1.40
N ALA A 82 2.22 -3.00 -2.60
CA ALA A 82 3.11 -2.93 -3.76
C ALA A 82 2.30 -2.66 -5.02
N ASN A 83 2.75 -1.69 -5.83
CA ASN A 83 2.15 -1.31 -7.10
C ASN A 83 3.25 -1.29 -8.16
N PRO A 84 3.23 -2.19 -9.17
CA PRO A 84 4.19 -2.18 -10.27
C PRO A 84 4.15 -0.86 -11.05
N MET A 85 5.25 -0.48 -11.67
CA MET A 85 5.32 0.66 -12.60
C MET A 85 5.05 0.18 -14.03
N ASP A 86 4.33 0.99 -14.81
CA ASP A 86 4.10 0.78 -16.25
C ASP A 86 5.29 1.32 -17.05
N ALA A 87 6.32 0.49 -17.16
CA ALA A 87 7.53 0.83 -17.91
C ALA A 87 7.24 1.12 -19.40
N GLN A 88 6.25 0.42 -20.00
CA GLN A 88 5.90 0.64 -21.40
C GLN A 88 5.27 2.01 -21.63
N ALA A 89 4.31 2.41 -20.80
CA ALA A 89 3.71 3.74 -20.90
C ALA A 89 4.75 4.86 -20.71
N PHE A 90 5.77 4.61 -19.86
CA PHE A 90 6.86 5.56 -19.66
C PHE A 90 7.77 5.63 -20.91
N VAL A 91 8.10 4.47 -21.53
CA VAL A 91 8.84 4.41 -22.80
C VAL A 91 8.10 5.17 -23.91
N ASP A 92 6.81 4.91 -24.06
CA ASP A 92 5.99 5.53 -25.11
C ASP A 92 5.95 7.06 -24.94
N GLY A 93 5.86 7.57 -23.71
CA GLY A 93 5.94 9.00 -23.41
C GLY A 93 7.27 9.62 -23.84
N ILE A 94 8.41 9.01 -23.49
CA ILE A 94 9.75 9.50 -23.89
C ILE A 94 9.95 9.42 -25.41
N ALA A 95 9.52 8.33 -26.04
CA ALA A 95 9.71 8.12 -27.48
C ALA A 95 8.93 9.13 -28.32
N ASN A 96 7.74 9.51 -27.87
CA ASN A 96 6.93 10.57 -28.53
C ASN A 96 7.62 11.93 -28.53
N GLN A 97 8.37 12.24 -27.47
CA GLN A 97 9.12 13.50 -27.36
C GLN A 97 10.48 13.45 -28.08
N ASN A 98 11.01 12.25 -28.34
CA ASN A 98 12.36 12.05 -28.91
C ASN A 98 12.32 11.05 -30.07
N PRO A 99 11.73 11.41 -31.22
CA PRO A 99 11.64 10.52 -32.38
C PRO A 99 13.05 10.18 -32.93
N GLY A 100 13.22 8.92 -33.35
CA GLY A 100 14.49 8.43 -33.92
C GLY A 100 15.45 7.81 -32.90
N VAL A 101 15.11 7.79 -31.65
CA VAL A 101 15.82 7.07 -30.57
C VAL A 101 15.01 5.85 -30.16
N TYR A 102 15.67 4.69 -30.08
CA TYR A 102 15.04 3.50 -29.48
C TYR A 102 15.23 3.52 -27.98
N TRP A 103 14.11 3.55 -27.26
CA TRP A 103 14.10 3.63 -25.81
C TRP A 103 13.72 2.31 -25.15
N THR A 104 14.37 2.00 -24.03
CA THR A 104 13.98 0.92 -23.12
C THR A 104 14.00 1.44 -21.68
N VAL A 105 13.10 0.93 -20.87
CA VAL A 105 13.01 1.25 -19.43
C VAL A 105 12.90 -0.04 -18.64
N GLU A 106 13.79 -0.20 -17.68
CA GLU A 106 13.69 -1.22 -16.64
C GLU A 106 13.29 -0.52 -15.34
N SER A 107 12.23 -0.99 -14.69
CA SER A 107 11.76 -0.39 -13.45
C SER A 107 11.29 -1.43 -12.44
N GLU A 108 11.52 -1.14 -11.18
CA GLU A 108 10.82 -1.76 -10.06
C GLU A 108 9.47 -1.06 -9.84
N GLY A 109 8.67 -1.54 -8.87
CA GLY A 109 7.42 -0.90 -8.52
C GLY A 109 7.54 0.01 -7.30
N TRP A 110 6.49 0.76 -7.05
CA TRP A 110 6.26 1.47 -5.80
C TRP A 110 5.92 0.48 -4.70
N SER A 111 6.41 0.71 -3.48
CA SER A 111 5.98 -0.05 -2.32
C SER A 111 5.80 0.85 -1.11
N ALA A 112 4.92 0.45 -0.21
CA ALA A 112 4.72 1.12 1.07
C ALA A 112 4.40 0.10 2.16
N GLY A 113 4.90 0.33 3.36
CA GLY A 113 4.58 -0.48 4.52
C GLY A 113 4.47 0.39 5.77
N GLY A 114 3.47 0.13 6.61
CA GLY A 114 3.28 0.97 7.78
C GLY A 114 2.25 0.46 8.75
N TRP A 115 1.96 1.29 9.74
CA TRP A 115 0.97 1.04 10.76
C TRP A 115 -0.04 2.18 10.83
N MET A 116 -1.25 1.84 11.20
CA MET A 116 -2.36 2.78 11.32
C MET A 116 -3.16 2.48 12.57
N LEU A 117 -3.71 3.52 13.18
CA LEU A 117 -4.59 3.47 14.35
C LEU A 117 -5.81 4.35 14.08
N GLY A 118 -6.97 3.91 14.52
CA GLY A 118 -8.18 4.70 14.33
C GLY A 118 -9.42 4.14 14.99
N GLY A 119 -10.55 4.65 14.54
CA GLY A 119 -11.86 4.24 15.00
C GLY A 119 -12.65 3.51 13.92
N PHE A 120 -13.56 2.67 14.34
CA PHE A 120 -14.56 2.05 13.47
C PHE A 120 -15.94 2.03 14.13
N GLY A 121 -16.98 1.93 13.29
CA GLY A 121 -18.32 1.59 13.72
C GLY A 121 -18.67 0.17 13.27
N SER A 122 -19.46 -0.58 14.03
CA SER A 122 -19.96 -1.90 13.64
C SER A 122 -21.48 -1.93 13.75
N PHE A 123 -22.16 -1.79 12.62
CA PHE A 123 -23.62 -1.69 12.53
C PHE A 123 -24.17 -2.99 11.98
N SER A 124 -24.97 -3.70 12.77
CA SER A 124 -25.60 -4.96 12.35
C SER A 124 -26.61 -4.71 11.24
N ILE A 125 -26.45 -5.37 10.10
CA ILE A 125 -27.38 -5.37 8.97
C ILE A 125 -28.27 -6.61 9.04
N SER A 126 -27.72 -7.72 9.54
CA SER A 126 -28.45 -8.97 9.80
C SER A 126 -27.83 -9.68 11.00
N PRO A 127 -28.44 -10.80 11.48
CA PRO A 127 -27.85 -11.58 12.58
C PRO A 127 -26.43 -12.09 12.30
N LYS A 128 -26.02 -12.16 11.04
CA LYS A 128 -24.69 -12.67 10.63
C LYS A 128 -23.83 -11.67 9.87
N ALA A 129 -24.32 -10.44 9.63
CA ALA A 129 -23.57 -9.45 8.86
C ALA A 129 -23.60 -8.08 9.53
N SER A 130 -22.46 -7.41 9.53
CA SER A 130 -22.30 -6.03 10.00
C SER A 130 -21.58 -5.18 8.96
N PHE A 131 -21.99 -3.92 8.84
CA PHE A 131 -21.30 -2.87 8.10
C PHE A 131 -20.33 -2.16 9.03
N GLU A 132 -19.07 -1.99 8.58
CA GLU A 132 -18.00 -1.44 9.41
C GLU A 132 -17.26 -0.29 8.70
N PRO A 133 -17.78 0.96 8.78
CA PRO A 133 -17.02 2.15 8.38
C PRO A 133 -15.86 2.38 9.34
N ARG A 134 -14.73 2.87 8.81
CA ARG A 134 -13.51 3.12 9.58
C ARG A 134 -12.75 4.35 9.09
N ALA A 135 -12.09 5.03 10.00
CA ALA A 135 -11.17 6.11 9.75
C ALA A 135 -9.91 5.91 10.60
N MET A 136 -8.76 5.97 9.96
CA MET A 136 -7.48 5.70 10.60
C MET A 136 -6.42 6.72 10.17
N ILE A 137 -5.46 6.95 11.03
CA ILE A 137 -4.26 7.73 10.76
C ILE A 137 -3.03 6.92 11.16
N GLY A 138 -1.90 7.22 10.60
CA GLY A 138 -0.66 6.52 10.91
C GLY A 138 0.50 6.99 10.08
N PHE A 139 1.48 6.12 9.94
CA PHE A 139 2.69 6.39 9.17
C PHE A 139 3.02 5.21 8.28
N VAL A 140 3.53 5.52 7.10
CA VAL A 140 4.04 4.54 6.14
C VAL A 140 5.48 4.89 5.77
N ASN A 141 6.29 3.87 5.57
CA ASN A 141 7.56 3.98 4.86
C ASN A 141 7.30 3.62 3.40
N ALA A 142 7.30 4.62 2.54
CA ALA A 142 7.18 4.47 1.10
C ALA A 142 8.56 4.27 0.48
N VAL A 143 8.63 3.49 -0.59
CA VAL A 143 9.86 3.24 -1.37
C VAL A 143 9.58 3.55 -2.83
N SER A 144 10.41 4.43 -3.41
CA SER A 144 10.35 4.78 -4.82
C SER A 144 10.96 3.67 -5.70
N PRO A 145 10.51 3.53 -6.96
CA PRO A 145 11.09 2.56 -7.88
C PRO A 145 12.55 2.87 -8.22
N ASN A 146 13.34 1.83 -8.47
CA ASN A 146 14.58 1.93 -9.23
C ASN A 146 14.22 1.97 -10.70
N ILE A 147 14.75 2.94 -11.46
CA ILE A 147 14.44 3.11 -12.89
C ILE A 147 15.75 3.22 -13.65
N THR A 148 15.90 2.42 -14.71
CA THR A 148 17.00 2.55 -15.66
C THR A 148 16.42 2.83 -17.04
N ILE A 149 16.75 3.98 -17.61
CA ILE A 149 16.34 4.42 -18.94
C ILE A 149 17.52 4.28 -19.87
N THR A 150 17.36 3.59 -20.99
CA THR A 150 18.40 3.45 -22.02
C THR A 150 17.87 3.96 -23.35
N GLY A 151 18.59 4.88 -23.97
CA GLY A 151 18.34 5.39 -25.32
C GLY A 151 19.43 4.92 -26.28
N SER A 152 19.04 4.40 -27.43
CA SER A 152 19.97 3.93 -28.47
C SER A 152 19.66 4.56 -29.82
N ALA A 153 20.68 5.16 -30.47
CA ALA A 153 20.60 5.74 -31.79
C ALA A 153 21.93 5.62 -32.52
N ASN A 154 21.91 5.33 -33.82
CA ASN A 154 23.13 5.30 -34.70
C ASN A 154 24.26 4.42 -34.15
N GLY A 155 23.97 3.30 -33.47
CA GLY A 155 24.96 2.39 -32.91
C GLY A 155 25.58 2.84 -31.58
N SER A 156 25.14 3.96 -31.02
CA SER A 156 25.53 4.45 -29.70
C SER A 156 24.39 4.31 -28.72
N SER A 157 24.72 4.04 -27.45
CA SER A 157 23.73 3.95 -26.36
C SER A 157 24.13 4.85 -25.20
N ILE A 158 23.14 5.50 -24.62
CA ILE A 158 23.25 6.26 -23.37
C ILE A 158 22.25 5.70 -22.37
N TRP A 159 22.58 5.77 -21.11
CA TRP A 159 21.64 5.37 -20.05
C TRP A 159 21.67 6.34 -18.88
N VAL A 160 20.53 6.43 -18.19
CA VAL A 160 20.37 7.13 -16.92
C VAL A 160 19.71 6.17 -15.94
N LYS A 161 20.26 6.07 -14.75
CA LYS A 161 19.74 5.26 -13.66
C LYS A 161 19.36 6.14 -12.49
N GLN A 162 18.10 5.99 -12.04
CA GLN A 162 17.60 6.52 -10.79
C GLN A 162 17.56 5.39 -9.76
N GLY A 163 18.23 5.57 -8.63
CA GLY A 163 18.20 4.64 -7.50
C GLY A 163 16.89 4.70 -6.71
N THR A 164 16.65 3.70 -5.87
CA THR A 164 15.55 3.72 -4.90
C THR A 164 15.83 4.72 -3.78
N ALA A 165 14.77 5.34 -3.27
CA ALA A 165 14.79 6.09 -2.02
C ALA A 165 13.60 5.67 -1.16
N SER A 166 13.71 5.88 0.15
CA SER A 166 12.60 5.64 1.07
C SER A 166 12.25 6.90 1.83
N ALA A 167 10.95 7.08 2.09
CA ALA A 167 10.41 8.21 2.81
C ALA A 167 9.40 7.76 3.85
N PHE A 168 9.62 8.17 5.09
CA PHE A 168 8.67 7.95 6.18
C PHE A 168 7.71 9.13 6.23
N THR A 169 6.41 8.88 6.06
CA THR A 169 5.41 9.93 5.91
C THR A 169 4.14 9.64 6.66
N PHE A 170 3.43 10.70 7.04
CA PHE A 170 2.07 10.61 7.57
C PHE A 170 1.12 10.05 6.52
N SER A 171 0.16 9.24 6.99
CA SER A 171 -0.83 8.61 6.13
C SER A 171 -2.20 8.60 6.82
N TYR A 172 -3.26 8.64 6.01
CA TYR A 172 -4.63 8.50 6.47
C TYR A 172 -5.37 7.47 5.64
N LEU A 173 -6.34 6.81 6.27
CA LEU A 173 -7.19 5.82 5.64
C LEU A 173 -8.65 6.10 5.98
N LEU A 174 -9.47 6.13 4.94
CA LEU A 174 -10.93 6.15 5.05
C LEU A 174 -11.49 4.94 4.34
N GLY A 175 -12.33 4.18 4.99
CA GLY A 175 -12.86 2.96 4.39
C GLY A 175 -14.13 2.46 5.03
N ALA A 176 -14.66 1.43 4.42
CA ALA A 176 -15.80 0.70 4.93
C ALA A 176 -15.70 -0.77 4.51
N GLY A 177 -16.28 -1.64 5.31
CA GLY A 177 -16.30 -3.06 5.01
C GLY A 177 -17.54 -3.75 5.51
N PHE A 178 -17.61 -5.03 5.19
CA PHE A 178 -18.58 -5.93 5.74
C PHE A 178 -17.88 -7.05 6.51
N LYS A 179 -18.42 -7.36 7.66
CA LYS A 179 -18.00 -8.49 8.48
C LYS A 179 -19.13 -9.50 8.54
N PHE A 180 -18.83 -10.74 8.16
CA PHE A 180 -19.76 -11.85 8.16
C PHE A 180 -19.37 -12.87 9.22
N ASP A 181 -20.34 -13.26 10.03
CA ASP A 181 -20.17 -14.27 11.09
C ASP A 181 -20.10 -15.68 10.48
N LEU A 182 -18.95 -16.36 10.64
CA LEU A 182 -18.72 -17.74 10.20
C LEU A 182 -18.83 -18.74 11.37
N GLY A 183 -19.64 -18.45 12.37
CA GLY A 183 -19.84 -19.32 13.52
C GLY A 183 -19.03 -18.90 14.76
N GLN A 184 -18.65 -19.81 15.61
CA GLN A 184 -18.17 -19.47 16.96
C GLN A 184 -16.81 -18.78 17.02
N LYS A 185 -15.92 -18.97 16.03
CA LYS A 185 -14.52 -18.55 16.09
C LYS A 185 -14.08 -17.52 15.06
N PHE A 186 -14.74 -17.46 13.90
CA PHE A 186 -14.22 -16.70 12.78
C PHE A 186 -15.23 -15.70 12.21
N TYR A 187 -14.69 -14.64 11.62
CA TYR A 187 -15.37 -13.73 10.71
C TYR A 187 -14.74 -13.81 9.32
N LEU A 188 -15.54 -13.61 8.29
CA LEU A 188 -15.07 -13.20 6.96
C LEU A 188 -15.13 -11.67 6.93
N LEU A 189 -14.07 -11.06 6.43
CA LEU A 189 -13.96 -9.60 6.26
C LEU A 189 -13.85 -9.26 4.78
N THR A 190 -14.56 -8.22 4.34
CA THR A 190 -14.28 -7.56 3.08
C THR A 190 -14.28 -6.05 3.30
N ASN A 191 -13.24 -5.37 2.83
CA ASN A 191 -13.01 -3.96 3.12
C ASN A 191 -12.65 -3.22 1.83
N LEU A 192 -13.18 -2.03 1.66
CA LEU A 192 -12.80 -1.08 0.63
C LEU A 192 -12.27 0.17 1.32
N ASP A 193 -10.99 0.48 1.07
CA ASP A 193 -10.27 1.56 1.74
C ASP A 193 -9.62 2.49 0.72
N TYR A 194 -9.72 3.77 0.94
CA TYR A 194 -8.82 4.77 0.38
C TYR A 194 -7.67 5.03 1.34
N LEU A 195 -6.43 4.89 0.87
CA LEU A 195 -5.21 5.25 1.59
C LEU A 195 -4.57 6.44 0.88
N GLY A 196 -4.27 7.51 1.63
CA GLY A 196 -3.60 8.70 1.14
C GLY A 196 -2.34 9.02 1.94
N SER A 197 -1.26 9.40 1.25
CA SER A 197 0.00 9.90 1.82
C SER A 197 0.72 10.79 0.80
N ASN A 198 1.70 11.56 1.27
CA ASN A 198 2.52 12.40 0.39
C ASN A 198 4.00 12.31 0.85
N PRO A 199 4.70 11.20 0.51
CA PRO A 199 6.12 11.06 0.81
C PRO A 199 6.98 12.03 0.00
N GLU A 200 8.02 12.55 0.64
CA GLU A 200 9.11 13.30 0.02
C GLU A 200 10.36 12.41 0.01
N PHE A 201 10.75 11.95 -1.16
CA PHE A 201 11.93 11.13 -1.37
C PHE A 201 13.14 12.01 -1.59
N SER A 202 14.01 12.10 -0.58
CA SER A 202 15.23 12.91 -0.63
C SER A 202 16.44 12.06 -0.98
N ASN A 203 17.47 12.71 -1.57
CA ASN A 203 18.74 12.09 -1.91
C ASN A 203 18.64 10.89 -2.87
N ILE A 204 17.71 10.93 -3.82
CA ILE A 204 17.64 9.93 -4.89
C ILE A 204 18.91 10.04 -5.72
N ASP A 205 19.71 8.97 -5.76
CA ASP A 205 20.92 8.93 -6.56
C ASP A 205 20.58 8.78 -8.05
N ILE A 206 21.08 9.70 -8.87
CA ILE A 206 20.99 9.65 -10.34
C ILE A 206 22.38 9.49 -10.89
N THR A 207 22.58 8.48 -11.76
CA THR A 207 23.86 8.20 -12.43
C THR A 207 23.61 8.06 -13.93
N ALA A 208 24.48 8.67 -14.75
CA ALA A 208 24.40 8.57 -16.20
C ALA A 208 25.61 7.84 -16.79
N SER A 209 25.50 7.42 -18.07
CA SER A 209 26.49 6.64 -18.79
C SER A 209 27.82 7.38 -19.04
N ASP A 210 27.82 8.71 -18.92
CA ASP A 210 29.04 9.55 -19.00
C ASP A 210 29.82 9.60 -17.68
N GLY A 211 29.31 8.91 -16.63
CA GLY A 211 29.88 8.90 -15.29
C GLY A 211 29.41 10.05 -14.40
N SER A 212 28.53 10.93 -14.88
CA SER A 212 27.95 11.99 -14.08
C SER A 212 27.04 11.42 -12.97
N ARG A 213 27.03 12.11 -11.82
CA ARG A 213 26.21 11.76 -10.67
C ARG A 213 25.55 13.00 -10.11
N SER A 214 24.29 12.87 -9.75
CA SER A 214 23.53 13.92 -9.09
C SER A 214 22.57 13.32 -8.05
N LYS A 215 21.97 14.19 -7.24
CA LYS A 215 20.93 13.80 -6.31
C LYS A 215 19.68 14.61 -6.58
N SER A 216 18.53 13.99 -6.47
CA SER A 216 17.24 14.62 -6.61
C SER A 216 16.40 14.46 -5.35
N THR A 217 15.42 15.33 -5.19
CA THR A 217 14.34 15.23 -4.19
C THR A 217 13.02 15.34 -4.94
N VAL A 218 12.13 14.39 -4.70
CA VAL A 218 10.82 14.31 -5.37
C VAL A 218 9.73 14.07 -4.34
N SER A 219 8.67 14.86 -4.44
CA SER A 219 7.41 14.63 -3.70
C SER A 219 6.45 13.84 -4.57
N GLN A 220 5.89 12.75 -4.04
CA GLN A 220 4.97 11.89 -4.77
C GLN A 220 3.66 11.71 -4.01
N PRO A 221 2.57 12.39 -4.41
CA PRO A 221 1.26 12.10 -3.86
C PRO A 221 0.86 10.64 -4.13
N MET A 222 0.60 9.89 -3.08
CA MET A 222 0.24 8.46 -3.17
C MET A 222 -1.19 8.27 -2.68
N GLY A 223 -2.13 8.18 -3.63
CA GLY A 223 -3.51 7.79 -3.39
C GLY A 223 -3.77 6.37 -3.90
N THR A 224 -4.40 5.51 -3.10
CA THR A 224 -4.78 4.16 -3.55
C THR A 224 -6.14 3.76 -3.03
N LEU A 225 -6.92 3.08 -3.90
CA LEU A 225 -8.13 2.38 -3.52
C LEU A 225 -7.81 0.89 -3.36
N ASN A 226 -8.08 0.35 -2.19
CA ASN A 226 -7.67 -0.99 -1.80
C ASN A 226 -8.90 -1.82 -1.46
N TRP A 227 -9.04 -2.99 -2.07
CA TRP A 227 -10.07 -3.94 -1.71
C TRP A 227 -9.44 -5.16 -1.03
N GLY A 228 -9.72 -5.34 0.26
CA GLY A 228 -9.23 -6.46 1.06
C GLY A 228 -10.30 -7.51 1.30
N LEU A 229 -9.94 -8.78 1.10
CA LEU A 229 -10.72 -9.93 1.52
C LEU A 229 -9.91 -10.71 2.57
N GLY A 230 -10.51 -11.08 3.68
CA GLY A 230 -9.77 -11.68 4.78
C GLY A 230 -10.60 -12.50 5.74
N VAL A 231 -9.90 -13.10 6.68
CA VAL A 231 -10.48 -13.85 7.80
C VAL A 231 -10.00 -13.27 9.11
N ALA A 232 -10.85 -13.33 10.13
CA ALA A 232 -10.51 -12.85 11.46
C ALA A 232 -10.93 -13.84 12.54
N LEU A 233 -10.09 -13.95 13.57
CA LEU A 233 -10.35 -14.70 14.79
C LEU A 233 -11.07 -13.80 15.79
N LYS A 234 -12.17 -14.26 16.35
CA LYS A 234 -12.92 -13.59 17.42
C LYS A 234 -12.18 -13.65 18.75
N ILE A 235 -12.00 -12.51 19.40
CA ILE A 235 -11.36 -12.37 20.72
C ILE A 235 -12.28 -11.65 21.72
#